data_e8a49cfcf2d966784809cf53776ad7d1
#
_entry.id   e8a49cfcf2d966784809cf53776ad7d1
#
_cell.length_a   1.000
_cell.length_b   1.000
_cell.length_c   1.000
_cell.angle_alpha   90.00
_cell.angle_beta   90.00
_cell.angle_gamma   90.00
#
_symmetry.space_group_name_H-M   'P 1'
#
loop_
_entity.id
_entity.type
_entity.pdbx_description
1 polymer ?
#
loop_
_entity_poly.entity_id
_entity_poly.type
_entity_poly.pdbx_seq_one_letter_code
_entity_poly.pdbx_strand_id
1 'polypeptide(L)'
;MPGELLGPKLDKLPDSLRAVGVQPEQITDILLTHIHPDHSGGLTVGGRSVFPNATVHVNKLELDYWTNKSLGEKAPEPTKTFFQQADQTVTPYIKSGQMKTFDGEVVLFPGLRTVAGYGHTPGQTYYVLESNGEKLVFWGDTLHVQDVQFAKPSVTIKFDVDPKAAAAQRKLALSDAAKNGYLVALDHIYFPGVGHVQKEGDHFRWIPVPYINESKKAR
;
A
#
# COMPACT_ATOMS: atom_id res chain seq x y z
N MET A 1 4.34 -2.65 -15.16
CA MET A 1 5.23 -2.83 -13.99
C MET A 1 5.65 -1.48 -13.45
N PRO A 2 5.94 -1.32 -12.12
CA PRO A 2 6.48 -0.07 -11.61
C PRO A 2 7.70 0.41 -12.39
N GLY A 3 8.53 -0.50 -12.89
CA GLY A 3 9.67 -0.19 -13.74
C GLY A 3 9.33 0.51 -15.06
N GLU A 4 8.15 0.29 -15.62
CA GLU A 4 7.68 1.01 -16.82
C GLU A 4 7.28 2.45 -16.50
N LEU A 5 6.76 2.69 -15.29
CA LEU A 5 6.24 3.98 -14.85
C LEU A 5 7.29 4.82 -14.11
N LEU A 6 8.16 4.18 -13.32
CA LEU A 6 9.04 4.83 -12.36
C LEU A 6 10.53 4.48 -12.56
N GLY A 7 10.84 3.62 -13.53
CA GLY A 7 12.19 3.19 -13.89
C GLY A 7 12.53 1.74 -13.47
N PRO A 8 13.46 1.11 -14.18
CA PRO A 8 13.69 -0.35 -14.13
C PRO A 8 14.20 -0.87 -12.77
N LYS A 9 14.72 0.01 -11.92
CA LYS A 9 15.20 -0.39 -10.58
C LYS A 9 14.08 -0.74 -9.62
N LEU A 10 12.83 -0.36 -9.90
CA LEU A 10 11.65 -0.61 -9.07
C LEU A 10 10.87 -1.86 -9.50
N ASP A 11 11.29 -2.53 -10.56
CA ASP A 11 10.64 -3.74 -11.08
C ASP A 11 11.17 -5.01 -10.41
N LYS A 12 10.94 -5.13 -9.09
CA LYS A 12 11.45 -6.24 -8.27
C LYS A 12 10.41 -7.32 -7.97
N LEU A 13 9.12 -7.02 -8.09
CA LEU A 13 8.05 -7.94 -7.72
C LEU A 13 8.11 -9.30 -8.45
N PRO A 14 8.32 -9.36 -9.79
CA PRO A 14 8.41 -10.65 -10.47
C PRO A 14 9.61 -11.49 -10.02
N ASP A 15 10.75 -10.85 -9.76
CA ASP A 15 11.94 -11.54 -9.27
C ASP A 15 11.73 -12.05 -7.85
N SER A 16 11.08 -11.27 -7.00
CA SER A 16 10.76 -11.64 -5.63
C SER A 16 9.78 -12.81 -5.57
N LEU A 17 8.74 -12.81 -6.42
CA LEU A 17 7.81 -13.95 -6.54
C LEU A 17 8.54 -15.21 -7.01
N ARG A 18 9.36 -15.12 -8.06
CA ARG A 18 10.16 -16.25 -8.55
C ARG A 18 11.11 -16.81 -7.48
N ALA A 19 11.73 -15.93 -6.70
CA ALA A 19 12.67 -16.34 -5.64
C ALA A 19 12.00 -17.20 -4.56
N VAL A 20 10.69 -17.03 -4.33
CA VAL A 20 9.91 -17.85 -3.40
C VAL A 20 9.11 -18.94 -4.08
N GLY A 21 9.32 -19.18 -5.38
CA GLY A 21 8.69 -20.24 -6.16
C GLY A 21 7.23 -19.96 -6.57
N VAL A 22 6.79 -18.69 -6.50
CA VAL A 22 5.43 -18.28 -6.86
C VAL A 22 5.40 -17.71 -8.28
N GLN A 23 4.46 -18.18 -9.09
CA GLN A 23 4.19 -17.66 -10.43
C GLN A 23 3.00 -16.68 -10.38
N PRO A 24 2.96 -15.68 -11.27
CA PRO A 24 1.84 -14.70 -11.33
C PRO A 24 0.45 -15.37 -11.47
N GLU A 25 0.36 -16.50 -12.17
CA GLU A 25 -0.87 -17.24 -12.39
C GLU A 25 -1.41 -17.90 -11.12
N GLN A 26 -0.58 -18.06 -10.09
CA GLN A 26 -0.95 -18.65 -8.79
C GLN A 26 -1.54 -17.60 -7.83
N ILE A 27 -1.42 -16.31 -8.14
CA ILE A 27 -2.00 -15.24 -7.33
C ILE A 27 -3.50 -15.16 -7.64
N THR A 28 -4.31 -15.33 -6.61
CA THR A 28 -5.77 -15.32 -6.70
C THR A 28 -6.39 -14.00 -6.26
N ASP A 29 -5.72 -13.30 -5.36
CA ASP A 29 -6.21 -12.04 -4.79
C ASP A 29 -5.08 -11.03 -4.61
N ILE A 30 -5.35 -9.77 -4.96
CA ILE A 30 -4.45 -8.63 -4.78
C ILE A 30 -5.21 -7.57 -4.01
N LEU A 31 -4.63 -7.09 -2.93
CA LEU A 31 -5.20 -6.08 -2.06
C LEU A 31 -4.43 -4.77 -2.24
N LEU A 32 -5.04 -3.78 -2.86
CA LEU A 32 -4.42 -2.47 -3.04
C LEU A 32 -4.73 -1.57 -1.83
N THR A 33 -3.69 -1.08 -1.18
CA THR A 33 -3.86 -0.03 -0.16
C THR A 33 -4.39 1.25 -0.79
N HIS A 34 -3.85 1.59 -1.97
CA HIS A 34 -4.25 2.73 -2.82
C HIS A 34 -3.68 2.58 -4.24
N ILE A 35 -4.01 3.51 -5.16
CA ILE A 35 -3.70 3.37 -6.60
C ILE A 35 -2.54 4.27 -7.06
N HIS A 36 -1.62 4.68 -6.21
CA HIS A 36 -0.41 5.33 -6.70
C HIS A 36 0.45 4.36 -7.53
N PRO A 37 1.28 4.85 -8.47
CA PRO A 37 1.96 4.02 -9.47
C PRO A 37 2.97 3.03 -8.88
N ASP A 38 3.58 3.33 -7.76
CA ASP A 38 4.51 2.46 -7.03
C ASP A 38 3.80 1.33 -6.27
N HIS A 39 2.48 1.44 -6.04
CA HIS A 39 1.64 0.40 -5.43
C HIS A 39 0.84 -0.39 -6.46
N SER A 40 0.29 0.27 -7.47
CA SER A 40 -0.53 -0.38 -8.50
C SER A 40 0.24 -0.78 -9.76
N GLY A 41 1.42 -0.22 -9.99
CA GLY A 41 2.19 -0.43 -11.21
C GLY A 41 2.60 -1.87 -11.48
N GLY A 42 2.66 -2.72 -10.43
CA GLY A 42 2.88 -4.16 -10.56
C GLY A 42 1.76 -4.94 -11.25
N LEU A 43 0.58 -4.34 -11.39
CA LEU A 43 -0.59 -4.99 -11.99
C LEU A 43 -0.45 -5.22 -13.50
N THR A 44 0.30 -4.38 -14.22
CA THR A 44 0.34 -4.42 -15.70
C THR A 44 1.75 -4.32 -16.25
N VAL A 45 1.93 -4.92 -17.45
CA VAL A 45 3.10 -4.75 -18.32
C VAL A 45 2.60 -4.52 -19.74
N GLY A 46 3.04 -3.43 -20.38
CA GLY A 46 2.61 -3.09 -21.74
C GLY A 46 1.08 -3.03 -21.87
N GLY A 47 0.38 -2.54 -20.86
CA GLY A 47 -1.08 -2.45 -20.82
C GLY A 47 -1.83 -3.80 -20.67
N ARG A 48 -1.12 -4.89 -20.36
CA ARG A 48 -1.71 -6.23 -20.14
C ARG A 48 -1.61 -6.63 -18.67
N SER A 49 -2.62 -7.32 -18.16
CA SER A 49 -2.63 -7.86 -16.79
C SER A 49 -1.47 -8.84 -16.57
N VAL A 50 -0.75 -8.68 -15.46
CA VAL A 50 0.34 -9.58 -15.03
C VAL A 50 -0.23 -10.78 -14.29
N PHE A 51 -1.33 -10.62 -13.57
CA PHE A 51 -1.94 -11.64 -12.71
C PHE A 51 -3.29 -12.08 -13.31
N PRO A 52 -3.29 -13.04 -14.27
CA PRO A 52 -4.48 -13.35 -15.07
C PRO A 52 -5.62 -13.98 -14.25
N ASN A 53 -5.30 -14.60 -13.12
CA ASN A 53 -6.28 -15.27 -12.26
C ASN A 53 -6.67 -14.47 -11.01
N ALA A 54 -6.05 -13.29 -10.81
CA ALA A 54 -6.25 -12.51 -9.59
C ALA A 54 -7.52 -11.65 -9.64
N THR A 55 -8.24 -11.62 -8.53
CA THR A 55 -9.19 -10.55 -8.21
C THR A 55 -8.44 -9.42 -7.52
N VAL A 56 -8.58 -8.19 -8.01
CA VAL A 56 -7.98 -7.00 -7.39
C VAL A 56 -9.03 -6.31 -6.52
N HIS A 57 -8.74 -6.21 -5.23
CA HIS A 57 -9.61 -5.58 -4.25
C HIS A 57 -9.10 -4.16 -3.94
N VAL A 58 -9.99 -3.19 -3.98
CA VAL A 58 -9.67 -1.78 -3.73
C VAL A 58 -10.86 -1.05 -3.12
N ASN A 59 -10.60 -0.03 -2.31
CA ASN A 59 -11.67 0.81 -1.79
C ASN A 59 -12.39 1.55 -2.95
N LYS A 60 -13.72 1.61 -2.87
CA LYS A 60 -14.53 2.27 -3.90
C LYS A 60 -14.17 3.75 -4.07
N LEU A 61 -13.93 4.48 -2.99
CA LEU A 61 -13.53 5.89 -3.04
C LEU A 61 -12.20 6.07 -3.77
N GLU A 62 -11.28 5.13 -3.62
CA GLU A 62 -9.98 5.14 -4.29
C GLU A 62 -10.14 4.95 -5.79
N LEU A 63 -10.89 3.93 -6.20
CA LEU A 63 -11.13 3.65 -7.60
C LEU A 63 -11.90 4.79 -8.27
N ASP A 64 -12.98 5.27 -7.66
CA ASP A 64 -13.80 6.36 -8.18
C ASP A 64 -13.00 7.66 -8.37
N TYR A 65 -12.09 7.96 -7.44
CA TYR A 65 -11.23 9.14 -7.53
C TYR A 65 -10.27 9.04 -8.70
N TRP A 66 -9.43 8.00 -8.73
CA TRP A 66 -8.34 7.87 -9.71
C TRP A 66 -8.81 7.53 -11.13
N THR A 67 -10.04 7.03 -11.31
CA THR A 67 -10.64 6.81 -12.63
C THR A 67 -11.54 7.97 -13.10
N ASN A 68 -11.65 9.04 -12.31
CA ASN A 68 -12.43 10.21 -12.66
C ASN A 68 -11.69 11.09 -13.69
N LYS A 69 -12.04 10.96 -14.96
CA LYS A 69 -11.40 11.69 -16.06
C LYS A 69 -11.48 13.21 -15.89
N SER A 70 -12.64 13.74 -15.43
CA SER A 70 -12.81 15.18 -15.24
C SER A 70 -11.89 15.74 -14.14
N LEU A 71 -11.66 14.99 -13.06
CA LEU A 71 -10.70 15.37 -12.06
C LEU A 71 -9.26 15.29 -12.59
N GLY A 72 -8.92 14.21 -13.30
CA GLY A 72 -7.59 14.02 -13.87
C GLY A 72 -7.20 15.09 -14.88
N GLU A 73 -8.14 15.51 -15.75
CA GLU A 73 -7.90 16.57 -16.75
C GLU A 73 -7.60 17.92 -16.09
N LYS A 74 -8.22 18.21 -14.95
CA LYS A 74 -8.08 19.47 -14.20
C LYS A 74 -6.96 19.46 -13.18
N ALA A 75 -6.41 18.29 -12.85
CA ALA A 75 -5.37 18.15 -11.84
C ALA A 75 -4.07 18.82 -12.28
N PRO A 76 -3.33 19.46 -11.37
CA PRO A 76 -1.98 19.94 -11.63
C PRO A 76 -0.99 18.77 -11.68
N GLU A 77 0.19 18.99 -12.26
CA GLU A 77 1.30 18.03 -12.13
C GLU A 77 1.87 18.05 -10.69
N PRO A 78 2.32 16.91 -10.15
CA PRO A 78 2.38 15.57 -10.80
C PRO A 78 1.08 14.77 -10.72
N THR A 79 0.04 15.27 -10.06
CA THR A 79 -1.21 14.53 -9.81
C THR A 79 -1.90 14.11 -11.11
N LYS A 80 -1.83 14.94 -12.15
CA LYS A 80 -2.36 14.60 -13.48
C LYS A 80 -1.72 13.34 -14.06
N THR A 81 -0.40 13.25 -13.94
CA THR A 81 0.35 12.04 -14.34
C THR A 81 -0.11 10.82 -13.56
N PHE A 82 -0.40 10.93 -12.25
CA PHE A 82 -0.88 9.81 -11.45
C PHE A 82 -2.26 9.30 -11.90
N PHE A 83 -3.18 10.19 -12.32
CA PHE A 83 -4.45 9.76 -12.92
C PHE A 83 -4.24 8.93 -14.20
N GLN A 84 -3.30 9.34 -15.06
CA GLN A 84 -2.97 8.61 -16.29
C GLN A 84 -2.36 7.24 -15.98
N GLN A 85 -1.47 7.17 -15.01
CA GLN A 85 -0.84 5.93 -14.57
C GLN A 85 -1.83 4.98 -13.90
N ALA A 86 -2.75 5.52 -13.08
CA ALA A 86 -3.84 4.75 -12.48
C ALA A 86 -4.72 4.10 -13.57
N ASP A 87 -5.13 4.87 -14.59
CA ASP A 87 -5.91 4.32 -15.71
C ASP A 87 -5.18 3.16 -16.40
N GLN A 88 -3.86 3.29 -16.62
CA GLN A 88 -3.05 2.24 -17.25
C GLN A 88 -2.99 0.95 -16.40
N THR A 89 -2.97 1.07 -15.09
CA THR A 89 -2.79 -0.08 -14.17
C THR A 89 -4.09 -0.78 -13.83
N VAL A 90 -5.21 -0.04 -13.64
CA VAL A 90 -6.47 -0.64 -13.20
C VAL A 90 -7.42 -0.99 -14.34
N THR A 91 -7.36 -0.30 -15.46
CA THR A 91 -8.31 -0.49 -16.59
C THR A 91 -8.33 -1.93 -17.13
N PRO A 92 -7.22 -2.67 -17.28
CA PRO A 92 -7.27 -4.06 -17.72
C PRO A 92 -8.12 -4.95 -16.79
N TYR A 93 -7.98 -4.76 -15.48
CA TYR A 93 -8.74 -5.52 -14.47
C TYR A 93 -10.21 -5.10 -14.38
N ILE A 94 -10.52 -3.83 -14.61
CA ILE A 94 -11.90 -3.35 -14.73
C ILE A 94 -12.56 -4.01 -15.94
N LYS A 95 -11.91 -3.98 -17.11
CA LYS A 95 -12.44 -4.54 -18.36
C LYS A 95 -12.64 -6.05 -18.31
N SER A 96 -11.78 -6.78 -17.60
CA SER A 96 -11.91 -8.23 -17.43
C SER A 96 -12.91 -8.63 -16.33
N GLY A 97 -13.45 -7.66 -15.57
CA GLY A 97 -14.34 -7.94 -14.42
C GLY A 97 -13.62 -8.48 -13.18
N GLN A 98 -12.29 -8.37 -13.15
CA GLN A 98 -11.45 -8.82 -12.03
C GLN A 98 -11.25 -7.75 -10.95
N MET A 99 -11.67 -6.50 -11.18
CA MET A 99 -11.64 -5.45 -10.17
C MET A 99 -12.88 -5.54 -9.28
N LYS A 100 -12.68 -5.65 -7.96
CA LYS A 100 -13.75 -5.62 -6.96
C LYS A 100 -13.55 -4.49 -5.98
N THR A 101 -14.60 -3.74 -5.74
CA THR A 101 -14.59 -2.64 -4.77
C THR A 101 -15.26 -3.04 -3.48
N PHE A 102 -14.83 -2.42 -2.39
CA PHE A 102 -15.48 -2.46 -1.09
C PHE A 102 -15.63 -1.04 -0.54
N ASP A 103 -16.57 -0.86 0.40
CA ASP A 103 -16.78 0.41 1.10
C ASP A 103 -16.48 0.26 2.59
N GLY A 104 -15.67 1.21 3.13
CA GLY A 104 -15.39 1.28 4.57
C GLY A 104 -14.69 0.04 5.13
N GLU A 105 -15.12 -0.35 6.33
CA GLU A 105 -14.58 -1.50 7.05
C GLU A 105 -15.37 -2.76 6.73
N VAL A 106 -14.72 -3.74 6.10
CA VAL A 106 -15.32 -5.03 5.74
C VAL A 106 -14.36 -6.18 6.05
N VAL A 107 -14.90 -7.34 6.34
CA VAL A 107 -14.14 -8.60 6.38
C VAL A 107 -14.06 -9.15 4.96
N LEU A 108 -12.86 -9.13 4.37
CA LEU A 108 -12.63 -9.67 3.03
C LEU A 108 -12.45 -11.18 3.04
N PHE A 109 -11.69 -11.68 4.02
CA PHE A 109 -11.40 -13.10 4.20
C PHE A 109 -11.37 -13.42 5.70
N PRO A 110 -11.51 -14.68 6.11
CA PRO A 110 -11.31 -15.06 7.51
C PRO A 110 -9.96 -14.55 8.04
N GLY A 111 -10.00 -13.74 9.10
CA GLY A 111 -8.81 -13.13 9.69
C GLY A 111 -8.26 -11.90 8.96
N LEU A 112 -8.87 -11.47 7.85
CA LEU A 112 -8.42 -10.30 7.10
C LEU A 112 -9.57 -9.30 6.89
N ARG A 113 -9.40 -8.09 7.41
CA ARG A 113 -10.37 -7.00 7.28
C ARG A 113 -9.72 -5.70 6.86
N THR A 114 -10.53 -4.78 6.36
CA THR A 114 -10.13 -3.42 5.99
C THR A 114 -10.39 -2.44 7.11
N VAL A 115 -9.60 -1.37 7.17
CA VAL A 115 -9.80 -0.20 8.02
C VAL A 115 -9.48 1.05 7.21
N ALA A 116 -10.27 2.11 7.37
CA ALA A 116 -10.04 3.37 6.69
C ALA A 116 -8.71 4.00 7.11
N GLY A 117 -7.87 4.33 6.12
CA GLY A 117 -6.58 5.02 6.28
C GLY A 117 -6.52 6.33 5.50
N TYR A 118 -7.68 6.98 5.30
CA TYR A 118 -7.88 8.09 4.36
C TYR A 118 -7.00 9.31 4.66
N GLY A 119 -6.58 10.01 3.60
CA GLY A 119 -5.82 11.25 3.69
C GLY A 119 -4.69 11.32 2.67
N HIS A 120 -3.77 10.35 2.67
CA HIS A 120 -2.76 10.27 1.63
C HIS A 120 -3.42 10.17 0.25
N THR A 121 -4.38 9.25 0.11
CA THR A 121 -5.37 9.25 -0.97
C THR A 121 -6.78 9.17 -0.37
N PRO A 122 -7.85 9.49 -1.16
CA PRO A 122 -9.21 9.52 -0.65
C PRO A 122 -9.72 8.18 -0.15
N GLY A 123 -9.23 7.07 -0.70
CA GLY A 123 -9.64 5.72 -0.35
C GLY A 123 -8.52 4.85 0.22
N GLN A 124 -7.38 5.41 0.63
CA GLN A 124 -6.31 4.62 1.23
C GLN A 124 -6.85 3.74 2.34
N THR A 125 -6.52 2.46 2.29
CA THR A 125 -7.05 1.44 3.17
C THR A 125 -5.93 0.69 3.88
N TYR A 126 -6.09 0.48 5.18
CA TYR A 126 -5.26 -0.45 5.94
C TYR A 126 -5.85 -1.86 5.85
N TYR A 127 -5.01 -2.85 5.72
CA TYR A 127 -5.40 -4.25 5.85
C TYR A 127 -4.92 -4.79 7.18
N VAL A 128 -5.86 -5.34 7.94
CA VAL A 128 -5.60 -5.91 9.25
C VAL A 128 -5.68 -7.42 9.14
N LEU A 129 -4.56 -8.08 9.35
CA LEU A 129 -4.43 -9.54 9.39
C LEU A 129 -4.33 -9.99 10.85
N GLU A 130 -5.24 -10.87 11.26
CA GLU A 130 -5.30 -11.45 12.61
C GLU A 130 -5.28 -12.97 12.52
N SER A 131 -4.34 -13.59 13.22
CA SER A 131 -4.19 -15.05 13.28
C SER A 131 -3.57 -15.46 14.61
N ASN A 132 -4.15 -16.45 15.27
CA ASN A 132 -3.64 -17.02 16.54
C ASN A 132 -3.37 -15.97 17.65
N GLY A 133 -4.16 -14.91 17.69
CA GLY A 133 -3.99 -13.82 18.68
C GLY A 133 -2.95 -12.77 18.29
N GLU A 134 -2.22 -12.97 17.19
CA GLU A 134 -1.28 -12.01 16.63
C GLU A 134 -1.97 -11.10 15.61
N LYS A 135 -1.50 -9.85 15.49
CA LYS A 135 -2.05 -8.84 14.59
C LYS A 135 -0.95 -8.15 13.81
N LEU A 136 -1.10 -8.11 12.48
CA LEU A 136 -0.29 -7.33 11.55
C LEU A 136 -1.17 -6.36 10.78
N VAL A 137 -0.77 -5.10 10.70
CA VAL A 137 -1.50 -4.08 9.95
C VAL A 137 -0.61 -3.53 8.82
N PHE A 138 -1.09 -3.66 7.59
CA PHE A 138 -0.46 -3.05 6.41
C PHE A 138 -0.98 -1.63 6.25
N TRP A 139 -0.09 -0.65 6.34
CA TRP A 139 -0.48 0.77 6.42
C TRP A 139 -0.37 1.53 5.08
N GLY A 140 0.18 0.90 4.03
CA GLY A 140 0.48 1.63 2.81
C GLY A 140 1.27 2.91 3.11
N ASP A 141 0.86 4.01 2.52
CA ASP A 141 1.57 5.29 2.55
C ASP A 141 1.18 6.21 3.73
N THR A 142 1.08 5.63 4.90
CA THR A 142 0.91 6.42 6.14
C THR A 142 2.19 7.20 6.49
N LEU A 143 3.36 6.63 6.19
CA LEU A 143 4.67 7.26 6.36
C LEU A 143 5.54 7.06 5.11
N HIS A 144 6.38 8.08 4.79
CA HIS A 144 7.31 8.04 3.66
C HIS A 144 8.74 8.31 4.08
N VAL A 145 8.95 9.08 5.15
CA VAL A 145 10.29 9.48 5.61
C VAL A 145 10.44 9.06 7.06
N GLN A 146 11.02 7.88 7.26
CA GLN A 146 11.18 7.26 8.59
C GLN A 146 11.77 8.22 9.61
N ASP A 147 12.92 8.82 9.31
CA ASP A 147 13.68 9.64 10.26
C ASP A 147 12.99 10.96 10.62
N VAL A 148 11.96 11.34 9.87
CA VAL A 148 11.23 12.60 10.08
C VAL A 148 9.85 12.36 10.68
N GLN A 149 9.06 11.48 10.07
CA GLN A 149 7.62 11.42 10.36
C GLN A 149 7.28 10.62 11.62
N PHE A 150 8.16 9.74 12.11
CA PHE A 150 8.02 9.18 13.47
C PHE A 150 8.30 10.23 14.53
N ALA A 151 9.31 11.07 14.35
CA ALA A 151 9.65 12.14 15.26
C ALA A 151 8.62 13.30 15.19
N LYS A 152 8.12 13.61 13.99
CA LYS A 152 7.21 14.71 13.73
C LYS A 152 6.06 14.30 12.80
N PRO A 153 5.03 13.64 13.31
CA PRO A 153 3.94 13.08 12.49
C PRO A 153 3.13 14.11 11.68
N SER A 154 3.22 15.38 12.03
CA SER A 154 2.56 16.47 11.31
C SER A 154 3.23 16.83 9.97
N VAL A 155 4.43 16.35 9.71
CA VAL A 155 5.12 16.61 8.43
C VAL A 155 4.41 15.83 7.31
N THR A 156 4.01 16.57 6.28
CA THR A 156 3.32 16.03 5.10
C THR A 156 4.25 15.97 3.89
N ILE A 157 3.84 15.31 2.85
CA ILE A 157 4.56 15.23 1.58
C ILE A 157 3.70 15.79 0.44
N LYS A 158 4.34 16.12 -0.66
CA LYS A 158 3.66 16.70 -1.84
C LYS A 158 2.71 15.74 -2.55
N PHE A 159 2.78 14.45 -2.23
CA PHE A 159 1.92 13.40 -2.81
C PHE A 159 0.65 13.14 -1.99
N ASP A 160 0.53 13.73 -0.80
CA ASP A 160 -0.71 13.67 -0.02
C ASP A 160 -1.83 14.43 -0.75
N VAL A 161 -2.92 13.77 -1.10
CA VAL A 161 -4.10 14.39 -1.75
C VAL A 161 -4.79 15.36 -0.77
N ASP A 162 -4.92 14.95 0.50
CA ASP A 162 -5.31 15.82 1.61
C ASP A 162 -4.23 15.79 2.70
N PRO A 163 -3.27 16.73 2.66
CA PRO A 163 -2.16 16.76 3.63
C PRO A 163 -2.62 16.87 5.08
N LYS A 164 -3.73 17.59 5.34
CA LYS A 164 -4.26 17.76 6.70
C LYS A 164 -4.86 16.45 7.23
N ALA A 165 -5.64 15.77 6.41
CA ALA A 165 -6.20 14.47 6.75
C ALA A 165 -5.10 13.41 6.89
N ALA A 166 -4.11 13.38 5.98
CA ALA A 166 -2.96 12.47 6.06
C ALA A 166 -2.16 12.62 7.35
N ALA A 167 -1.87 13.86 7.77
CA ALA A 167 -1.18 14.13 9.03
C ALA A 167 -2.00 13.69 10.26
N ALA A 168 -3.32 13.94 10.26
CA ALA A 168 -4.21 13.51 11.33
C ALA A 168 -4.30 11.99 11.41
N GLN A 169 -4.51 11.32 10.28
CA GLN A 169 -4.58 9.87 10.19
C GLN A 169 -3.27 9.19 10.63
N ARG A 170 -2.11 9.72 10.22
CA ARG A 170 -0.79 9.26 10.66
C ARG A 170 -0.64 9.30 12.18
N LYS A 171 -1.04 10.41 12.79
CA LYS A 171 -0.98 10.55 14.25
C LYS A 171 -1.88 9.54 14.97
N LEU A 172 -3.08 9.29 14.45
CA LEU A 172 -4.00 8.28 14.98
C LEU A 172 -3.41 6.88 14.86
N ALA A 173 -2.91 6.50 13.68
CA ALA A 173 -2.31 5.20 13.41
C ALA A 173 -1.10 4.93 14.31
N LEU A 174 -0.17 5.89 14.42
CA LEU A 174 1.00 5.78 15.29
C LEU A 174 0.61 5.63 16.76
N SER A 175 -0.40 6.40 17.22
CA SER A 175 -0.87 6.32 18.61
C SER A 175 -1.54 5.00 18.91
N ASP A 176 -2.35 4.47 17.98
CA ASP A 176 -3.02 3.19 18.12
C ASP A 176 -2.03 2.03 18.13
N ALA A 177 -1.07 2.01 17.18
CA ALA A 177 -0.05 0.97 17.13
C ALA A 177 0.85 0.96 18.38
N ALA A 178 1.27 2.14 18.85
CA ALA A 178 2.10 2.24 20.05
C ALA A 178 1.34 1.81 21.31
N LYS A 179 0.03 2.06 21.38
CA LYS A 179 -0.82 1.66 22.52
C LYS A 179 -1.06 0.14 22.54
N ASN A 180 -1.31 -0.46 21.38
CA ASN A 180 -1.76 -1.85 21.27
C ASN A 180 -0.64 -2.82 20.95
N GLY A 181 0.55 -2.36 20.54
CA GLY A 181 1.76 -3.17 20.39
C GLY A 181 1.75 -4.16 19.23
N TYR A 182 0.82 -4.06 18.29
CA TYR A 182 0.76 -4.95 17.13
C TYR A 182 1.87 -4.66 16.10
N LEU A 183 2.12 -5.61 15.21
CA LEU A 183 3.03 -5.45 14.08
C LEU A 183 2.43 -4.54 13.00
N VAL A 184 3.29 -3.73 12.41
CA VAL A 184 2.96 -2.86 11.29
C VAL A 184 3.86 -3.18 10.10
N ALA A 185 3.30 -3.22 8.89
CA ALA A 185 4.04 -3.27 7.64
C ALA A 185 3.90 -1.93 6.91
N LEU A 186 5.02 -1.36 6.48
CA LEU A 186 5.15 -0.05 5.84
C LEU A 186 5.98 -0.14 4.56
N ASP A 187 5.60 0.62 3.54
CA ASP A 187 6.20 0.52 2.21
C ASP A 187 7.46 1.40 2.06
N HIS A 188 7.46 2.64 2.57
CA HIS A 188 8.52 3.63 2.35
C HIS A 188 9.51 3.78 3.51
N ILE A 189 9.73 2.72 4.28
CA ILE A 189 10.71 2.73 5.36
C ILE A 189 11.83 1.72 5.13
N TYR A 190 12.90 1.82 5.90
CA TYR A 190 14.04 0.93 5.76
C TYR A 190 13.66 -0.54 5.97
N PHE A 191 14.31 -1.41 5.16
CA PHE A 191 14.14 -2.85 5.30
C PHE A 191 14.36 -3.30 6.78
N PRO A 192 13.53 -4.21 7.33
CA PRO A 192 12.61 -5.12 6.63
C PRO A 192 11.21 -4.56 6.39
N GLY A 193 10.91 -3.30 6.70
CA GLY A 193 9.61 -2.72 6.50
C GLY A 193 8.52 -3.20 7.47
N VAL A 194 8.84 -4.11 8.37
CA VAL A 194 7.93 -4.66 9.39
C VAL A 194 8.50 -4.42 10.78
N GLY A 195 7.65 -4.03 11.73
CA GLY A 195 8.08 -3.74 13.09
C GLY A 195 6.96 -3.24 14.00
N HIS A 196 7.36 -2.67 15.12
CA HIS A 196 6.47 -2.07 16.11
C HIS A 196 6.68 -0.56 16.20
N VAL A 197 5.65 0.14 16.62
CA VAL A 197 5.71 1.55 16.98
C VAL A 197 5.81 1.66 18.49
N GLN A 198 6.75 2.44 18.99
CA GLN A 198 6.88 2.77 20.40
C GLN A 198 6.67 4.27 20.60
N LYS A 199 5.88 4.63 21.62
CA LYS A 199 5.73 6.03 22.02
C LYS A 199 6.91 6.45 22.89
N GLU A 200 7.52 7.60 22.59
CA GLU A 200 8.62 8.20 23.33
C GLU A 200 8.31 9.68 23.62
N GLY A 201 7.79 9.99 24.82
CA GLY A 201 7.33 11.34 25.12
C GLY A 201 6.22 11.82 24.19
N ASP A 202 6.49 12.86 23.42
CA ASP A 202 5.58 13.49 22.45
C ASP A 202 5.75 12.99 21.00
N HIS A 203 6.73 12.09 20.76
CA HIS A 203 7.03 11.52 19.46
C HIS A 203 6.95 9.98 19.47
N PHE A 204 7.28 9.36 18.34
CA PHE A 204 7.28 7.91 18.16
C PHE A 204 8.62 7.43 17.65
N ARG A 205 8.91 6.15 17.89
CA ARG A 205 10.08 5.45 17.38
C ARG A 205 9.65 4.16 16.68
N TRP A 206 10.34 3.84 15.58
CA TRP A 206 10.22 2.57 14.89
C TRP A 206 11.15 1.52 15.48
N ILE A 207 10.61 0.35 15.74
CA ILE A 207 11.35 -0.82 16.24
C ILE A 207 11.18 -1.92 15.18
N PRO A 208 12.13 -2.07 14.24
CA PRO A 208 12.04 -3.11 13.22
C PRO A 208 12.14 -4.50 13.84
N VAL A 209 11.47 -5.48 13.24
CA VAL A 209 11.66 -6.89 13.60
C VAL A 209 13.11 -7.30 13.32
N PRO A 210 13.70 -8.17 14.15
CA PRO A 210 15.03 -8.71 13.87
C PRO A 210 15.01 -9.44 12.52
N TYR A 211 15.98 -9.15 11.65
CA TYR A 211 16.18 -9.85 10.40
C TYR A 211 17.51 -10.58 10.44
N ILE A 212 17.46 -11.90 10.24
CA ILE A 212 18.64 -12.75 10.11
C ILE A 212 18.63 -13.31 8.69
N ASN A 213 19.64 -12.93 7.91
CA ASN A 213 19.84 -13.51 6.59
C ASN A 213 20.56 -14.85 6.74
N GLU A 214 19.83 -15.90 7.12
CA GLU A 214 20.35 -17.25 7.07
C GLU A 214 20.30 -17.73 5.62
N SER A 215 21.42 -17.67 4.93
CA SER A 215 21.58 -18.44 3.70
C SER A 215 21.45 -19.92 4.07
N LYS A 216 20.27 -20.51 3.83
CA LYS A 216 20.15 -21.97 3.88
C LYS A 216 21.14 -22.51 2.86
N LYS A 217 22.26 -23.08 3.34
CA LYS A 217 23.09 -23.94 2.50
C LYS A 217 22.13 -25.02 2.00
N ALA A 218 21.88 -25.05 0.69
CA ALA A 218 21.17 -26.14 0.06
C ALA A 218 21.85 -27.44 0.51
N ARG A 219 21.10 -28.29 1.20
CA ARG A 219 21.50 -29.66 1.48
C ARG A 219 21.15 -30.53 0.26
#